data_a9467c282b4a48f93b128aeda7b499e5
#
_entry.id   a9467c282b4a48f93b128aeda7b499e5
#
_cell.length_a   1.000
_cell.length_b   1.000
_cell.length_c   1.000
_cell.angle_alpha   90.00
_cell.angle_beta   90.00
_cell.angle_gamma   90.00
#
_symmetry.space_group_name_H-M   'P 1'
#
loop_
_entity.id
_entity.type
_entity.pdbx_description
1 polymer ?
#
loop_
_entity_poly.entity_id
_entity_poly.type
_entity_poly.pdbx_seq_one_letter_code
_entity_poly.pdbx_strand_id
1 'polypeptide(L)'
;MKEITQDFRNFLYVAWKHLNLPSPTKVQFDIADYLQNAPRRAVIQAFRGVGKSWICSAFVCWNLLKNPDLKFLVVSASKTRADDFSTFTKRLITEMDILKHLTPRSDQRGSNVSFDVAPAKAAHSPSVKSVGITGQLTGSRADYIISDDCESLNNSLTQSMRDKLTDNVKEFEAVLSPSGKIIFLGTPQSDMSVYNDLPTRGYETRIWTCLLYTSPSPRDRG
;
A
#
# COMPACT_ATOMS: atom_id res chain seq x y z
N MET A 1 -11.58 -11.95 17.69
CA MET A 1 -10.19 -11.43 17.65
C MET A 1 -9.25 -12.37 16.88
N LYS A 2 -9.09 -13.65 17.24
CA LYS A 2 -8.15 -14.57 16.54
C LYS A 2 -8.39 -14.63 15.02
N GLU A 3 -9.62 -14.80 14.55
CA GLU A 3 -9.94 -14.90 13.13
C GLU A 3 -9.58 -13.63 12.33
N ILE A 4 -9.78 -12.46 12.92
CA ILE A 4 -9.47 -11.16 12.29
C ILE A 4 -7.96 -10.95 12.16
N THR A 5 -7.17 -11.41 13.13
CA THR A 5 -5.71 -11.28 13.09
C THR A 5 -5.03 -12.34 12.23
N GLN A 6 -5.67 -13.47 11.98
CA GLN A 6 -5.12 -14.59 11.19
C GLN A 6 -5.38 -14.43 9.70
N ASP A 7 -6.50 -13.85 9.30
CA ASP A 7 -6.91 -13.69 7.91
C ASP A 7 -7.24 -12.22 7.62
N PHE A 8 -6.47 -11.63 6.71
CA PHE A 8 -6.64 -10.23 6.34
C PHE A 8 -8.00 -9.97 5.66
N ARG A 9 -8.60 -10.95 5.01
CA ARG A 9 -9.94 -10.81 4.41
C ARG A 9 -10.99 -10.51 5.47
N ASN A 10 -10.90 -11.16 6.63
CA ASN A 10 -11.80 -10.90 7.75
C ASN A 10 -11.62 -9.49 8.31
N PHE A 11 -10.38 -9.02 8.42
CA PHE A 11 -10.11 -7.66 8.83
C PHE A 11 -10.63 -6.64 7.80
N LEU A 12 -10.43 -6.91 6.51
CA LEU A 12 -10.92 -6.07 5.42
C LEU A 12 -12.45 -5.92 5.49
N TYR A 13 -13.17 -7.01 5.73
CA TYR A 13 -14.63 -6.97 5.91
C TYR A 13 -15.04 -6.04 7.06
N VAL A 14 -14.35 -6.13 8.19
CA VAL A 14 -14.61 -5.24 9.37
C VAL A 14 -14.31 -3.78 9.04
N ALA A 15 -13.20 -3.52 8.32
CA ALA A 15 -12.84 -2.16 7.88
C ALA A 15 -13.90 -1.58 6.92
N TRP A 16 -14.38 -2.35 5.95
CA TRP A 16 -15.45 -1.94 5.02
C TRP A 16 -16.75 -1.64 5.74
N LYS A 17 -17.13 -2.48 6.70
CA LYS A 17 -18.29 -2.25 7.53
C LYS A 17 -18.17 -0.95 8.35
N HIS A 18 -17.01 -0.68 8.94
CA HIS A 18 -16.72 0.56 9.65
C HIS A 18 -16.88 1.80 8.75
N LEU A 19 -16.42 1.69 7.51
CA LEU A 19 -16.51 2.77 6.52
C LEU A 19 -17.89 2.92 5.87
N ASN A 20 -18.89 2.12 6.30
CA ASN A 20 -20.24 2.06 5.70
C ASN A 20 -20.22 1.76 4.19
N LEU A 21 -19.23 0.98 3.75
CA LEU A 21 -19.13 0.51 2.38
C LEU A 21 -19.91 -0.80 2.18
N PRO A 22 -20.34 -1.12 0.93
CA PRO A 22 -20.82 -2.46 0.60
C PRO A 22 -19.77 -3.51 0.98
N SER A 23 -20.22 -4.76 1.22
CA SER A 23 -19.30 -5.86 1.49
C SER A 23 -18.21 -5.95 0.43
N PRO A 24 -16.96 -6.28 0.79
CA PRO A 24 -15.87 -6.41 -0.17
C PRO A 24 -16.27 -7.36 -1.31
N THR A 25 -15.96 -6.98 -2.54
CA THR A 25 -16.18 -7.80 -3.73
C THR A 25 -15.21 -8.99 -3.78
N LYS A 26 -15.50 -9.99 -4.61
CA LYS A 26 -14.58 -11.13 -4.83
C LYS A 26 -13.17 -10.66 -5.22
N VAL A 27 -13.07 -9.62 -6.07
CA VAL A 27 -11.79 -9.02 -6.48
C VAL A 27 -11.05 -8.44 -5.29
N GLN A 28 -11.74 -7.70 -4.42
CA GLN A 28 -11.13 -7.09 -3.25
C GLN A 28 -10.64 -8.15 -2.26
N PHE A 29 -11.39 -9.21 -2.07
CA PHE A 29 -10.96 -10.36 -1.26
C PHE A 29 -9.76 -11.10 -1.88
N ASP A 30 -9.71 -11.24 -3.21
CA ASP A 30 -8.59 -11.87 -3.89
C ASP A 30 -7.31 -11.00 -3.82
N ILE A 31 -7.44 -9.68 -3.92
CA ILE A 31 -6.34 -8.74 -3.67
C ILE A 31 -5.87 -8.83 -2.21
N ALA A 32 -6.80 -8.94 -1.26
CA ALA A 32 -6.45 -9.06 0.16
C ALA A 32 -5.71 -10.37 0.47
N ASP A 33 -6.16 -11.48 -0.09
CA ASP A 33 -5.48 -12.77 0.04
C ASP A 33 -4.07 -12.71 -0.55
N TYR A 34 -3.92 -12.13 -1.74
CA TYR A 34 -2.61 -11.93 -2.35
C TYR A 34 -1.69 -11.05 -1.49
N LEU A 35 -2.18 -9.93 -0.94
CA LEU A 35 -1.40 -9.07 -0.05
C LEU A 35 -0.89 -9.80 1.19
N GLN A 36 -1.74 -10.60 1.82
CA GLN A 36 -1.36 -11.40 2.98
C GLN A 36 -0.20 -12.35 2.67
N ASN A 37 -0.25 -13.01 1.51
CA ASN A 37 0.67 -14.03 1.08
C ASN A 37 1.74 -13.53 0.10
N ALA A 38 1.78 -12.21 -0.15
CA ALA A 38 2.62 -11.60 -1.17
C ALA A 38 4.10 -11.96 -1.01
N PRO A 39 4.80 -12.20 -2.13
CA PRO A 39 6.24 -12.37 -2.12
C PRO A 39 6.93 -11.10 -1.63
N ARG A 40 8.25 -11.18 -1.45
CA ARG A 40 9.05 -10.04 -0.97
C ARG A 40 8.97 -8.82 -1.91
N ARG A 41 8.82 -9.08 -3.20
CA ARG A 41 8.69 -8.07 -4.26
C ARG A 41 7.42 -8.35 -5.04
N ALA A 42 6.39 -7.55 -4.84
CA ALA A 42 5.07 -7.76 -5.42
C ALA A 42 4.59 -6.52 -6.19
N VAL A 43 3.88 -6.76 -7.28
CA VAL A 43 3.18 -5.73 -8.05
C VAL A 43 1.71 -6.12 -8.18
N ILE A 44 0.83 -5.23 -7.73
CA ILE A 44 -0.61 -5.36 -7.86
C ILE A 44 -1.08 -4.38 -8.94
N GLN A 45 -1.42 -4.93 -10.09
CA GLN A 45 -2.06 -4.18 -11.17
C GLN A 45 -3.55 -4.49 -11.16
N ALA A 46 -4.38 -3.50 -10.88
CA ALA A 46 -5.82 -3.67 -10.89
C ALA A 46 -6.50 -2.42 -11.44
N PHE A 47 -7.69 -2.61 -12.01
CA PHE A 47 -8.45 -1.53 -12.64
C PHE A 47 -8.72 -0.38 -11.65
N ARG A 48 -8.95 0.82 -12.19
CA ARG A 48 -9.29 2.00 -11.40
C ARG A 48 -10.65 1.81 -10.71
N GLY A 49 -10.76 2.32 -9.49
CA GLY A 49 -11.99 2.22 -8.70
C GLY A 49 -12.15 0.94 -7.88
N VAL A 50 -11.27 -0.06 -8.02
CA VAL A 50 -11.32 -1.27 -7.18
C VAL A 50 -10.97 -1.01 -5.69
N GLY A 51 -10.40 0.16 -5.38
CA GLY A 51 -10.05 0.53 -4.00
C GLY A 51 -8.69 0.03 -3.53
N LYS A 52 -7.71 -0.13 -4.44
CA LYS A 52 -6.33 -0.60 -4.09
C LYS A 52 -5.74 0.10 -2.87
N SER A 53 -5.73 1.43 -2.89
CA SER A 53 -5.14 2.24 -1.81
C SER A 53 -5.88 2.03 -0.47
N TRP A 54 -7.20 1.88 -0.50
CA TRP A 54 -8.00 1.59 0.70
C TRP A 54 -7.72 0.21 1.27
N ILE A 55 -7.62 -0.82 0.40
CA ILE A 55 -7.25 -2.18 0.80
C ILE A 55 -5.85 -2.18 1.41
N CYS A 56 -4.90 -1.46 0.81
CA CYS A 56 -3.55 -1.36 1.35
C CYS A 56 -3.45 -0.56 2.64
N SER A 57 -4.24 0.50 2.82
CA SER A 57 -4.33 1.19 4.11
C SER A 57 -4.85 0.27 5.22
N ALA A 58 -5.89 -0.53 4.92
CA ALA A 58 -6.37 -1.56 5.83
C ALA A 58 -5.30 -2.64 6.10
N PHE A 59 -4.51 -3.01 5.08
CA PHE A 59 -3.39 -3.96 5.23
C PHE A 59 -2.29 -3.43 6.16
N VAL A 60 -1.95 -2.15 6.08
CA VAL A 60 -1.02 -1.48 7.02
C VAL A 60 -1.56 -1.58 8.45
N CYS A 61 -2.83 -1.22 8.66
CA CYS A 61 -3.48 -1.31 9.97
C CYS A 61 -3.48 -2.74 10.53
N TRP A 62 -3.80 -3.74 9.68
CA TRP A 62 -3.82 -5.15 10.07
C TRP A 62 -2.44 -5.67 10.49
N ASN A 63 -1.39 -5.28 9.78
CA ASN A 63 -0.03 -5.66 10.15
C ASN A 63 0.41 -4.98 11.45
N LEU A 64 0.10 -3.69 11.65
CA LEU A 64 0.40 -2.99 12.90
C LEU A 64 -0.39 -3.54 14.09
N LEU A 65 -1.61 -4.04 13.87
CA LEU A 65 -2.39 -4.75 14.88
C LEU A 65 -1.70 -6.04 15.34
N LYS A 66 -1.03 -6.75 14.43
CA LYS A 66 -0.29 -8.00 14.70
C LYS A 66 1.09 -7.76 15.29
N ASN A 67 1.78 -6.75 14.78
CA ASN A 67 3.11 -6.36 15.21
C ASN A 67 3.28 -4.83 15.13
N PRO A 68 3.14 -4.11 16.24
CA PRO A 68 3.24 -2.66 16.27
C PRO A 68 4.64 -2.12 15.99
N ASP A 69 5.67 -2.95 16.06
CA ASP A 69 7.07 -2.55 15.83
C ASP A 69 7.39 -2.40 14.32
N LEU A 70 6.53 -2.85 13.42
CA LEU A 70 6.72 -2.73 11.97
C LEU A 70 6.78 -1.27 11.51
N LYS A 71 7.59 -1.03 10.48
CA LYS A 71 7.80 0.28 9.86
C LYS A 71 7.34 0.27 8.41
N PHE A 72 6.41 1.17 8.11
CA PHE A 72 5.82 1.33 6.78
C PHE A 72 6.27 2.65 6.16
N LEU A 73 6.84 2.57 4.96
CA LEU A 73 7.12 3.71 4.11
C LEU A 73 6.12 3.70 2.95
N VAL A 74 5.30 4.75 2.87
CA VAL A 74 4.33 4.93 1.79
C VAL A 74 4.90 5.92 0.80
N VAL A 75 5.00 5.52 -0.47
CA VAL A 75 5.54 6.34 -1.54
C VAL A 75 4.50 6.48 -2.65
N SER A 76 4.25 7.69 -3.13
CA SER A 76 3.35 7.95 -4.26
C SER A 76 3.97 8.94 -5.25
N ALA A 77 3.35 9.13 -6.41
CA ALA A 77 3.84 10.07 -7.43
C ALA A 77 4.00 11.51 -6.90
N SER A 78 3.20 11.90 -5.91
CA SER A 78 3.32 13.19 -5.24
C SER A 78 3.24 13.04 -3.72
N LYS A 79 3.80 14.02 -3.01
CA LYS A 79 3.71 14.08 -1.55
C LYS A 79 2.24 14.09 -1.08
N THR A 80 1.39 14.89 -1.71
CA THR A 80 -0.03 14.99 -1.35
C THR A 80 -0.73 13.63 -1.38
N ARG A 81 -0.55 12.84 -2.44
CA ARG A 81 -1.15 11.49 -2.52
C ARG A 81 -0.63 10.54 -1.44
N ALA A 82 0.68 10.60 -1.16
CA ALA A 82 1.25 9.80 -0.09
C ALA A 82 0.69 10.22 1.28
N ASP A 83 0.51 11.52 1.49
CA ASP A 83 -0.04 12.09 2.72
C ASP A 83 -1.53 11.72 2.89
N ASP A 84 -2.31 11.69 1.81
CA ASP A 84 -3.71 11.24 1.82
C ASP A 84 -3.82 9.77 2.26
N PHE A 85 -2.96 8.90 1.74
CA PHE A 85 -2.87 7.51 2.16
C PHE A 85 -2.57 7.38 3.66
N SER A 86 -1.55 8.10 4.13
CA SER A 86 -1.13 8.09 5.54
C SER A 86 -2.22 8.65 6.46
N THR A 87 -2.86 9.74 6.06
CA THR A 87 -3.98 10.36 6.79
C THR A 87 -5.15 9.39 6.91
N PHE A 88 -5.51 8.72 5.83
CA PHE A 88 -6.58 7.71 5.84
C PHE A 88 -6.22 6.52 6.74
N THR A 89 -5.00 6.01 6.65
CA THR A 89 -4.50 4.93 7.52
C THR A 89 -4.61 5.32 9.00
N LYS A 90 -4.19 6.53 9.35
CA LYS A 90 -4.27 7.05 10.72
C LYS A 90 -5.73 7.18 11.19
N ARG A 91 -6.63 7.63 10.31
CA ARG A 91 -8.07 7.68 10.63
C ARG A 91 -8.64 6.30 10.95
N LEU A 92 -8.32 5.28 10.16
CA LEU A 92 -8.74 3.90 10.49
C LEU A 92 -8.26 3.49 11.89
N ILE A 93 -7.00 3.81 12.24
CA ILE A 93 -6.44 3.50 13.56
C ILE A 93 -7.22 4.20 14.68
N THR A 94 -7.57 5.47 14.51
CA THR A 94 -8.23 6.26 15.57
C THR A 94 -9.73 6.01 15.66
N GLU A 95 -10.38 5.64 14.57
CA GLU A 95 -11.85 5.52 14.51
C GLU A 95 -12.34 4.08 14.71
N MET A 96 -11.58 3.06 14.27
CA MET A 96 -11.98 1.65 14.44
C MET A 96 -11.72 1.17 15.88
N ASP A 97 -12.76 0.69 16.57
CA ASP A 97 -12.65 0.22 17.99
C ASP A 97 -11.56 -0.82 18.19
N ILE A 98 -11.41 -1.74 17.23
CA ILE A 98 -10.37 -2.80 17.29
C ILE A 98 -8.94 -2.25 17.22
N LEU A 99 -8.74 -1.05 16.68
CA LEU A 99 -7.44 -0.40 16.47
C LEU A 99 -7.15 0.74 17.46
N LYS A 100 -8.11 1.18 18.26
CA LYS A 100 -7.97 2.35 19.17
C LYS A 100 -6.75 2.28 20.08
N HIS A 101 -6.36 1.08 20.51
CA HIS A 101 -5.16 0.87 21.32
C HIS A 101 -3.84 1.18 20.58
N LEU A 102 -3.86 1.32 19.25
CA LEU A 102 -2.75 1.73 18.42
C LEU A 102 -2.64 3.25 18.26
N THR A 103 -3.64 4.02 18.73
CA THR A 103 -3.65 5.48 18.62
C THR A 103 -2.38 6.07 19.24
N PRO A 104 -1.62 6.93 18.53
CA PRO A 104 -0.40 7.54 19.05
C PRO A 104 -0.60 8.18 20.42
N ARG A 105 0.34 7.98 21.34
CA ARG A 105 0.37 8.70 22.61
C ARG A 105 0.87 10.13 22.40
N SER A 106 0.58 11.01 23.38
CA SER A 106 0.98 12.42 23.32
C SER A 106 2.51 12.65 23.27
N ASP A 107 3.29 11.68 23.76
CA ASP A 107 4.75 11.70 23.76
C ASP A 107 5.37 11.10 22.48
N GLN A 108 4.55 10.63 21.54
CA GLN A 108 4.99 10.01 20.28
C GLN A 108 4.77 10.93 19.08
N ARG A 109 5.41 10.58 17.96
CA ARG A 109 5.11 11.23 16.68
C ARG A 109 3.65 10.99 16.30
N GLY A 110 2.91 12.06 16.09
CA GLY A 110 1.46 12.00 15.86
C GLY A 110 1.00 12.84 14.66
N SER A 111 1.88 13.22 13.73
CA SER A 111 1.46 13.94 12.52
C SER A 111 0.69 13.00 11.55
N ASN A 112 -0.03 13.58 10.59
CA ASN A 112 -0.75 12.77 9.60
C ASN A 112 0.18 12.11 8.57
N VAL A 113 1.39 12.64 8.42
CA VAL A 113 2.36 12.18 7.42
C VAL A 113 3.49 11.33 8.02
N SER A 114 3.59 11.32 9.36
CA SER A 114 4.61 10.58 10.09
C SER A 114 4.13 10.34 11.51
N PHE A 115 3.81 9.11 11.86
CA PHE A 115 3.29 8.78 13.19
C PHE A 115 3.78 7.42 13.69
N ASP A 116 3.80 7.29 15.01
CA ASP A 116 4.01 6.02 15.70
C ASP A 116 2.67 5.45 16.17
N VAL A 117 2.60 4.14 16.34
CA VAL A 117 1.47 3.51 17.06
C VAL A 117 1.85 3.31 18.52
N ALA A 118 0.85 3.44 19.43
CA ALA A 118 1.10 3.50 20.87
C ALA A 118 1.98 2.37 21.44
N PRO A 119 1.80 1.09 21.05
CA PRO A 119 2.61 0.00 21.58
C PRO A 119 4.02 -0.11 20.96
N ALA A 120 4.31 0.65 19.88
CA ALA A 120 5.61 0.56 19.19
C ALA A 120 6.76 0.98 20.11
N LYS A 121 7.86 0.25 20.02
CA LYS A 121 9.13 0.63 20.68
C LYS A 121 9.69 1.90 20.04
N ALA A 122 10.40 2.69 20.86
CA ALA A 122 11.09 3.87 20.36
C ALA A 122 12.10 3.51 19.27
N ALA A 123 12.00 4.18 18.12
CA ALA A 123 12.86 3.97 16.96
C ALA A 123 13.09 5.27 16.19
N HIS A 124 14.18 5.33 15.39
CA HIS A 124 14.42 6.47 14.50
C HIS A 124 13.35 6.59 13.42
N SER A 125 12.94 5.45 12.82
CA SER A 125 11.85 5.43 11.82
C SER A 125 10.49 5.35 12.52
N PRO A 126 9.48 6.12 12.06
CA PRO A 126 8.12 6.04 12.56
C PRO A 126 7.44 4.72 12.16
N SER A 127 6.31 4.41 12.78
CA SER A 127 5.50 3.25 12.37
C SER A 127 4.95 3.41 10.95
N VAL A 128 4.52 4.62 10.58
CA VAL A 128 4.10 4.96 9.21
C VAL A 128 4.71 6.31 8.83
N LYS A 129 5.28 6.38 7.62
CA LYS A 129 5.80 7.62 7.02
C LYS A 129 5.38 7.70 5.56
N SER A 130 4.92 8.85 5.10
CA SER A 130 4.58 9.14 3.71
C SER A 130 5.60 10.07 3.05
N VAL A 131 5.94 9.78 1.78
CA VAL A 131 6.87 10.57 0.97
C VAL A 131 6.42 10.57 -0.49
N GLY A 132 6.61 11.68 -1.20
CA GLY A 132 6.54 11.67 -2.66
C GLY A 132 7.77 10.97 -3.25
N ILE A 133 7.64 10.34 -4.42
CA ILE A 133 8.73 9.58 -5.09
C ILE A 133 9.99 10.43 -5.36
N THR A 134 9.84 11.75 -5.49
CA THR A 134 10.95 12.69 -5.66
C THR A 134 11.50 13.22 -4.33
N GLY A 135 10.89 12.82 -3.20
CA GLY A 135 11.34 13.21 -1.87
C GLY A 135 12.53 12.38 -1.39
N GLN A 136 13.12 12.79 -0.27
CA GLN A 136 14.24 12.08 0.32
C GLN A 136 13.77 10.79 0.99
N LEU A 137 14.14 9.66 0.42
CA LEU A 137 13.88 8.31 0.94
C LEU A 137 14.97 7.87 1.91
N THR A 138 16.22 8.27 1.65
CA THR A 138 17.39 7.93 2.46
C THR A 138 17.25 8.41 3.90
N GLY A 139 17.86 7.66 4.85
CA GLY A 139 17.76 7.92 6.28
C GLY A 139 16.51 7.31 6.96
N SER A 140 15.63 6.67 6.20
CA SER A 140 14.54 5.85 6.72
C SER A 140 14.92 4.36 6.70
N ARG A 141 14.29 3.57 7.55
CA ARG A 141 14.29 2.10 7.50
C ARG A 141 12.84 1.64 7.48
N ALA A 142 12.52 0.70 6.61
CA ALA A 142 11.16 0.20 6.46
C ALA A 142 11.13 -1.33 6.36
N ASP A 143 10.16 -1.94 7.02
CA ASP A 143 9.84 -3.36 6.87
C ASP A 143 8.91 -3.59 5.69
N TYR A 144 8.11 -2.57 5.37
CA TYR A 144 7.26 -2.53 4.18
C TYR A 144 7.40 -1.20 3.46
N ILE A 145 7.60 -1.26 2.15
CA ILE A 145 7.46 -0.11 1.25
C ILE A 145 6.20 -0.34 0.42
N ILE A 146 5.22 0.56 0.57
CA ILE A 146 4.00 0.58 -0.23
C ILE A 146 4.15 1.70 -1.25
N SER A 147 4.32 1.32 -2.51
CA SER A 147 4.42 2.27 -3.62
C SER A 147 3.05 2.40 -4.31
N ASP A 148 2.28 3.42 -3.91
CA ASP A 148 0.90 3.63 -4.38
C ASP A 148 0.88 4.63 -5.55
N ASP A 149 0.63 4.12 -6.77
CA ASP A 149 0.59 4.91 -8.01
C ASP A 149 1.81 5.86 -8.12
N CYS A 150 3.03 5.32 -8.02
CA CYS A 150 4.27 6.13 -8.06
C CYS A 150 4.55 6.73 -9.45
N GLU A 151 3.95 6.17 -10.52
CA GLU A 151 4.00 6.70 -11.87
C GLU A 151 2.79 7.58 -12.16
N SER A 152 3.03 8.72 -12.80
CA SER A 152 2.01 9.63 -13.30
C SER A 152 2.48 10.27 -14.60
N LEU A 153 1.59 10.88 -15.38
CA LEU A 153 1.98 11.62 -16.58
C LEU A 153 3.03 12.68 -16.28
N ASN A 154 2.97 13.32 -15.11
CA ASN A 154 3.89 14.39 -14.74
C ASN A 154 5.32 13.92 -14.45
N ASN A 155 5.54 12.62 -14.20
CA ASN A 155 6.87 12.09 -13.90
C ASN A 155 7.33 10.97 -14.85
N SER A 156 6.58 10.71 -15.93
CA SER A 156 6.90 9.68 -16.92
C SER A 156 6.76 10.11 -18.38
N LEU A 157 6.47 11.41 -18.63
CA LEU A 157 6.20 11.90 -19.97
C LEU A 157 7.43 11.82 -20.90
N THR A 158 8.61 12.19 -20.41
CA THR A 158 9.86 12.16 -21.18
C THR A 158 10.76 10.99 -20.76
N GLN A 159 11.71 10.61 -21.61
CA GLN A 159 12.70 9.57 -21.26
C GLN A 159 13.47 9.94 -20.00
N SER A 160 13.97 11.17 -19.89
CA SER A 160 14.70 11.64 -18.71
C SER A 160 13.88 11.56 -17.41
N MET A 161 12.57 11.82 -17.49
CA MET A 161 11.68 11.66 -16.34
C MET A 161 11.52 10.18 -15.95
N ARG A 162 11.38 9.28 -16.91
CA ARG A 162 11.30 7.84 -16.66
C ARG A 162 12.60 7.29 -16.06
N ASP A 163 13.75 7.72 -16.56
CA ASP A 163 15.06 7.33 -16.04
C ASP A 163 15.18 7.74 -14.56
N LYS A 164 14.84 8.99 -14.27
CA LYS A 164 14.82 9.52 -12.89
C LYS A 164 13.84 8.77 -11.99
N LEU A 165 12.66 8.43 -12.49
CA LEU A 165 11.69 7.61 -11.74
C LEU A 165 12.26 6.21 -11.44
N THR A 166 12.89 5.59 -12.43
CA THR A 166 13.56 4.29 -12.29
C THR A 166 14.67 4.34 -11.24
N ASP A 167 15.47 5.39 -11.22
CA ASP A 167 16.53 5.55 -10.23
C ASP A 167 15.99 5.75 -8.83
N ASN A 168 14.94 6.56 -8.67
CA ASN A 168 14.26 6.72 -7.37
C ASN A 168 13.67 5.39 -6.86
N VAL A 169 13.13 4.56 -7.75
CA VAL A 169 12.60 3.22 -7.40
C VAL A 169 13.73 2.28 -6.94
N LYS A 170 14.94 2.40 -7.50
CA LYS A 170 16.10 1.62 -7.03
C LYS A 170 16.49 1.94 -5.58
N GLU A 171 16.25 3.18 -5.13
CA GLU A 171 16.54 3.57 -3.75
C GLU A 171 15.70 2.82 -2.70
N PHE A 172 14.57 2.22 -3.09
CA PHE A 172 13.74 1.43 -2.17
C PHE A 172 14.54 0.29 -1.53
N GLU A 173 15.43 -0.35 -2.27
CA GLU A 173 16.25 -1.44 -1.75
C GLU A 173 17.24 -0.97 -0.68
N ALA A 174 17.71 0.27 -0.75
CA ALA A 174 18.65 0.83 0.21
C ALA A 174 18.02 1.14 1.58
N VAL A 175 16.70 1.40 1.60
CA VAL A 175 15.96 1.72 2.84
C VAL A 175 15.19 0.53 3.39
N LEU A 176 15.06 -0.56 2.63
CA LEU A 176 14.34 -1.76 3.02
C LEU A 176 15.13 -2.57 4.06
N SER A 177 14.46 -3.05 5.10
CA SER A 177 15.02 -4.00 6.06
C SER A 177 15.36 -5.35 5.38
N PRO A 178 16.31 -6.14 5.89
CA PRO A 178 16.73 -7.40 5.26
C PRO A 178 15.60 -8.39 4.95
N SER A 179 14.58 -8.46 5.82
CA SER A 179 13.37 -9.28 5.64
C SER A 179 12.18 -8.50 5.08
N GLY A 180 12.38 -7.25 4.70
CA GLY A 180 11.32 -6.34 4.29
C GLY A 180 10.68 -6.70 2.95
N LYS A 181 9.52 -6.12 2.69
CA LYS A 181 8.73 -6.31 1.47
C LYS A 181 8.50 -4.99 0.73
N ILE A 182 8.53 -5.04 -0.59
CA ILE A 182 8.12 -3.92 -1.45
C ILE A 182 6.87 -4.34 -2.21
N ILE A 183 5.82 -3.54 -2.10
CA ILE A 183 4.54 -3.77 -2.75
C ILE A 183 4.22 -2.55 -3.62
N PHE A 184 4.20 -2.75 -4.93
CA PHE A 184 3.75 -1.75 -5.88
C PHE A 184 2.26 -1.90 -6.13
N LEU A 185 1.54 -0.80 -6.08
CA LEU A 185 0.15 -0.68 -6.52
C LEU A 185 0.12 0.27 -7.70
N GLY A 186 -0.44 -0.13 -8.79
CA GLY A 186 -0.48 0.76 -9.93
C GLY A 186 -1.26 0.22 -11.11
N THR A 187 -1.33 1.07 -12.11
CA THR A 187 -1.86 0.74 -13.43
C THR A 187 -0.88 1.35 -14.43
N PRO A 188 -0.25 0.57 -15.31
CA PRO A 188 0.65 1.10 -16.33
C PRO A 188 -0.03 2.20 -17.13
N GLN A 189 0.66 3.33 -17.34
CA GLN A 189 0.13 4.46 -18.11
C GLN A 189 0.48 4.34 -19.61
N SER A 190 1.55 3.60 -19.92
CA SER A 190 2.04 3.38 -21.28
C SER A 190 2.87 2.09 -21.34
N ASP A 191 3.26 1.67 -22.56
CA ASP A 191 4.17 0.54 -22.77
C ASP A 191 5.55 0.76 -22.14
N MET A 192 5.94 2.02 -21.95
CA MET A 192 7.21 2.45 -21.33
C MET A 192 7.07 2.66 -19.82
N SER A 193 6.02 2.14 -19.20
CA SER A 193 5.75 2.26 -17.78
C SER A 193 6.79 1.54 -16.92
N VAL A 194 7.18 2.15 -15.79
CA VAL A 194 8.09 1.52 -14.82
C VAL A 194 7.54 0.17 -14.32
N TYR A 195 6.22 0.00 -14.29
CA TYR A 195 5.59 -1.26 -13.89
C TYR A 195 5.89 -2.43 -14.84
N ASN A 196 6.18 -2.16 -16.10
CA ASN A 196 6.53 -3.17 -17.10
C ASN A 196 7.97 -3.67 -16.92
N ASP A 197 8.86 -2.87 -16.31
CA ASP A 197 10.24 -3.25 -16.05
C ASP A 197 10.40 -4.01 -14.71
N LEU A 198 9.45 -3.90 -13.79
CA LEU A 198 9.55 -4.52 -12.47
C LEU A 198 9.70 -6.05 -12.52
N PRO A 199 9.03 -6.81 -13.41
CA PRO A 199 9.24 -8.25 -13.53
C PRO A 199 10.69 -8.64 -13.84
N THR A 200 11.37 -7.87 -14.69
CA THR A 200 12.81 -8.12 -15.02
C THR A 200 13.73 -7.91 -13.81
N ARG A 201 13.24 -7.18 -12.81
CA ARG A 201 13.93 -6.90 -11.54
C ARG A 201 13.50 -7.86 -10.41
N GLY A 202 12.81 -8.96 -10.76
CA GLY A 202 12.41 -10.00 -9.82
C GLY A 202 11.12 -9.69 -9.03
N TYR A 203 10.27 -8.78 -9.51
CA TYR A 203 8.96 -8.55 -8.93
C TYR A 203 7.93 -9.50 -9.54
N GLU A 204 7.13 -10.12 -8.69
CA GLU A 204 5.98 -10.90 -9.12
C GLU A 204 4.79 -9.97 -9.35
N THR A 205 4.26 -9.98 -10.57
CA THR A 205 3.12 -9.15 -10.95
C THR A 205 1.84 -9.98 -11.00
N ARG A 206 0.81 -9.53 -10.31
CA ARG A 206 -0.53 -10.07 -10.42
C ARG A 206 -1.50 -9.01 -10.94
N ILE A 207 -2.29 -9.39 -11.95
CA ILE A 207 -3.16 -8.47 -12.69
C ILE A 207 -4.62 -8.86 -12.45
N TRP A 208 -5.44 -7.88 -12.10
CA TRP A 208 -6.90 -7.98 -12.01
C TRP A 208 -7.53 -7.06 -13.04
N THR A 209 -8.13 -7.66 -14.06
CA THR A 209 -8.84 -6.92 -15.11
C THR A 209 -10.32 -6.82 -14.79
N CYS A 210 -10.97 -5.73 -15.22
CA CYS A 210 -12.41 -5.54 -15.01
C CYS A 210 -13.24 -6.65 -15.66
N LEU A 211 -12.82 -7.11 -16.84
CA LEU A 211 -13.56 -8.11 -17.64
C LEU A 211 -13.65 -9.50 -17.01
N LEU A 212 -12.66 -9.89 -16.19
CA LEU A 212 -12.64 -11.19 -15.52
C LEU A 212 -13.68 -11.31 -14.40
N TYR A 213 -14.22 -10.20 -13.93
CA TYR A 213 -15.09 -10.14 -12.74
C TYR A 213 -16.48 -9.59 -13.06
N THR A 214 -16.75 -9.23 -14.30
CA THR A 214 -18.11 -8.96 -14.81
C THR A 214 -18.70 -10.25 -15.35
N SER A 215 -19.98 -10.49 -15.08
CA SER A 215 -20.71 -11.57 -15.76
C SER A 215 -20.60 -11.37 -17.28
N PRO A 216 -20.44 -12.45 -18.08
CA PRO A 216 -20.41 -12.31 -19.54
C PRO A 216 -21.64 -11.54 -20.01
N SER A 217 -21.42 -10.57 -20.90
CA SER A 217 -22.52 -9.83 -21.50
C SER A 217 -23.46 -10.83 -22.21
N PRO A 218 -24.77 -10.62 -22.24
CA PRO A 218 -25.68 -11.42 -23.05
C PRO A 218 -25.27 -11.50 -24.53
N ARG A 219 -24.44 -10.58 -25.00
CA ARG A 219 -23.86 -10.58 -26.36
C ARG A 219 -22.72 -11.57 -26.56
N ASP A 220 -22.11 -12.05 -25.50
CA ASP A 220 -20.97 -13.01 -25.52
C ASP A 220 -21.48 -14.47 -25.52
N ARG A 221 -22.79 -14.69 -25.61
CA ARG A 221 -23.46 -16.00 -25.67
C ARG A 221 -23.95 -16.34 -27.09
N GLY A 222 -23.23 -15.86 -28.07
CA GLY A 222 -23.45 -16.23 -29.47
C GLY A 222 -22.78 -17.52 -29.88
#